data_f29ad9d3b09568f238dcdaf25fe007fa
#
_entry.id   f29ad9d3b09568f238dcdaf25fe007fa
#
_cell.length_a   1.000
_cell.length_b   1.000
_cell.length_c   1.000
_cell.angle_alpha   90.00
_cell.angle_beta   90.00
_cell.angle_gamma   90.00
#
_symmetry.space_group_name_H-M   'P 1'
#
loop_
_entity.id
_entity.type
_entity.pdbx_description
1 polymer ?
#
loop_
_entity_poly.entity_id
_entity_poly.type
_entity_poly.pdbx_seq_one_letter_code
_entity_poly.pdbx_strand_id
1 'polypeptide(L)'
;VPIAARWRKIERLPAPRGRDAMPGVYELADVEKRVLYIGQSARDVPNRIRQHLAAGGCVAARAVYWRSEYSRVPMADEARLLAEYKERHDGALPLCNRATPQPRDAERRRRERFGFSVD
;
A
#
# COMPACT_ATOMS: atom_id res chain seq x y z
N VAL A 1 -7.31 2.26 -14.29
CA VAL A 1 -8.54 1.69 -13.74
C VAL A 1 -8.30 1.21 -12.32
N PRO A 2 -9.12 1.60 -11.35
CA PRO A 2 -8.98 1.12 -9.98
C PRO A 2 -9.15 -0.40 -9.90
N ILE A 3 -8.69 -0.96 -8.80
CA ILE A 3 -8.85 -2.40 -8.55
C ILE A 3 -10.35 -2.73 -8.53
N ALA A 4 -10.74 -3.74 -9.29
CA ALA A 4 -12.15 -4.11 -9.46
C ALA A 4 -12.69 -5.04 -8.38
N ALA A 5 -11.80 -5.63 -7.56
CA ALA A 5 -12.20 -6.58 -6.54
C ALA A 5 -13.12 -5.94 -5.48
N ARG A 6 -13.92 -6.78 -4.84
CA ARG A 6 -14.77 -6.32 -3.73
C ARG A 6 -13.94 -5.90 -2.54
N TRP A 7 -14.45 -4.90 -1.80
CA TRP A 7 -13.88 -4.55 -0.52
C TRP A 7 -14.07 -5.68 0.49
N ARG A 8 -13.01 -5.99 1.23
CA ARG A 8 -13.01 -6.99 2.30
C ARG A 8 -12.64 -6.30 3.60
N LYS A 9 -13.13 -6.79 4.72
CA LYS A 9 -12.83 -6.18 6.01
C LYS A 9 -11.44 -6.55 6.48
N ILE A 10 -10.68 -5.57 6.92
CA ILE A 10 -9.33 -5.76 7.43
C ILE A 10 -9.32 -6.65 8.68
N GLU A 11 -10.35 -6.60 9.50
CA GLU A 11 -10.45 -7.47 10.67
C GLU A 11 -10.47 -8.95 10.33
N ARG A 12 -10.74 -9.29 9.06
CA ARG A 12 -10.75 -10.67 8.55
C ARG A 12 -9.62 -10.92 7.57
N LEU A 13 -8.51 -10.24 7.76
CA LEU A 13 -7.36 -10.38 6.88
C LEU A 13 -6.87 -11.84 6.90
N PRO A 14 -6.63 -12.45 5.73
CA PRO A 14 -6.16 -13.84 5.65
C PRO A 14 -4.82 -14.05 6.37
N ALA A 15 -4.59 -15.28 6.79
CA ALA A 15 -3.34 -15.65 7.44
C ALA A 15 -2.14 -15.46 6.49
N PRO A 16 -0.96 -15.14 7.03
CA PRO A 16 0.25 -15.07 6.22
C PRO A 16 0.55 -16.41 5.56
N ARG A 17 1.08 -16.36 4.35
CA ARG A 17 1.47 -17.56 3.58
C ARG A 17 0.31 -18.49 3.27
N GLY A 18 -0.91 -17.97 3.34
CA GLY A 18 -2.10 -18.75 3.03
C GLY A 18 -2.48 -18.68 1.56
N ARG A 19 -3.75 -19.00 1.29
CA ARG A 19 -4.28 -19.07 -0.06
C ARG A 19 -4.16 -17.74 -0.84
N ASP A 20 -4.24 -16.62 -0.13
CA ASP A 20 -4.18 -15.29 -0.74
C ASP A 20 -2.76 -14.72 -0.79
N ALA A 21 -1.75 -15.50 -0.41
CA ALA A 21 -0.35 -15.07 -0.41
C ALA A 21 0.18 -15.03 -1.84
N MET A 22 0.08 -13.89 -2.50
CA MET A 22 0.56 -13.73 -3.87
C MET A 22 1.02 -12.29 -4.11
N PRO A 23 1.88 -12.09 -5.11
CA PRO A 23 2.30 -10.74 -5.47
C PRO A 23 1.13 -9.94 -6.03
N GLY A 24 1.12 -8.66 -5.78
CA GLY A 24 0.06 -7.82 -6.31
C GLY A 24 0.08 -6.41 -5.75
N VAL A 25 -0.95 -5.68 -6.16
CA VAL A 25 -1.24 -4.34 -5.67
C VAL A 25 -2.46 -4.39 -4.78
N TYR A 26 -2.58 -3.42 -3.89
CA TYR A 26 -3.73 -3.36 -2.99
C TYR A 26 -4.12 -1.92 -2.71
N GLU A 27 -5.38 -1.77 -2.30
CA GLU A 27 -5.92 -0.50 -1.83
C GLU A 27 -6.49 -0.71 -0.44
N LEU A 28 -6.26 0.27 0.43
CA LEU A 28 -6.88 0.32 1.75
C LEU A 28 -7.87 1.47 1.79
N ALA A 29 -8.98 1.28 2.47
CA ALA A 29 -10.04 2.29 2.51
C ALA A 29 -10.57 2.49 3.93
N ASP A 30 -11.16 3.67 4.16
CA ASP A 30 -11.78 4.00 5.44
C ASP A 30 -13.19 3.42 5.55
N VAL A 31 -13.88 3.73 6.63
CA VAL A 31 -15.23 3.25 6.90
C VAL A 31 -16.23 3.66 5.82
N GLU A 32 -15.97 4.74 5.09
CA GLU A 32 -16.81 5.20 3.99
C GLU A 32 -16.35 4.67 2.64
N LYS A 33 -15.37 3.76 2.64
CA LYS A 33 -14.79 3.15 1.45
C LYS A 33 -14.05 4.14 0.55
N ARG A 34 -13.52 5.21 1.15
CA ARG A 34 -12.62 6.11 0.44
C ARG A 34 -11.21 5.56 0.50
N VAL A 35 -10.52 5.53 -0.64
CA VAL A 35 -9.17 5.00 -0.71
C VAL A 35 -8.22 5.86 0.11
N LEU A 36 -7.53 5.24 1.06
CA LEU A 36 -6.55 5.88 1.94
C LEU A 36 -5.12 5.61 1.51
N TYR A 37 -4.87 4.45 0.92
CA TYR A 37 -3.52 4.00 0.64
C TYR A 37 -3.53 3.01 -0.53
N ILE A 38 -2.55 3.16 -1.40
CA ILE A 38 -2.29 2.22 -2.50
C ILE A 38 -0.88 1.68 -2.29
N GLY A 39 -0.74 0.36 -2.31
CA GLY A 39 0.55 -0.28 -2.07
C GLY A 39 0.74 -1.52 -2.91
N GLN A 40 1.88 -2.18 -2.71
CA GLN A 40 2.21 -3.39 -3.43
C GLN A 40 3.00 -4.35 -2.54
N SER A 41 2.98 -5.61 -2.93
CA SER A 41 3.83 -6.63 -2.35
C SER A 41 4.33 -7.54 -3.45
N ALA A 42 5.60 -7.91 -3.36
CA ALA A 42 6.20 -8.82 -4.31
C ALA A 42 5.89 -10.28 -4.00
N ARG A 43 5.32 -10.58 -2.84
CA ARG A 43 5.14 -11.96 -2.37
C ARG A 43 3.81 -12.28 -1.74
N ASP A 44 3.32 -11.40 -0.86
CA ASP A 44 2.18 -11.73 0.01
C ASP A 44 1.47 -10.44 0.40
N VAL A 45 0.43 -10.08 -0.35
CA VAL A 45 -0.32 -8.86 -0.11
C VAL A 45 -0.94 -8.82 1.30
N PRO A 46 -1.68 -9.85 1.75
CA PRO A 46 -2.24 -9.78 3.10
C PRO A 46 -1.20 -9.60 4.20
N ASN A 47 -0.06 -10.28 4.08
CA ASN A 47 1.01 -10.12 5.07
C ASN A 47 1.60 -8.70 5.05
N ARG A 48 1.76 -8.12 3.87
CA ARG A 48 2.25 -6.74 3.75
C ARG A 48 1.29 -5.75 4.42
N ILE A 49 -0.01 -5.95 4.21
CA ILE A 49 -1.02 -5.12 4.87
C ILE A 49 -0.92 -5.28 6.38
N ARG A 50 -0.75 -6.50 6.87
CA ARG A 50 -0.60 -6.77 8.31
C ARG A 50 0.61 -6.03 8.89
N GLN A 51 1.72 -6.03 8.17
CA GLN A 51 2.92 -5.29 8.59
C GLN A 51 2.65 -3.80 8.67
N HIS A 52 1.91 -3.27 7.71
CA HIS A 52 1.51 -1.86 7.68
C HIS A 52 0.68 -1.48 8.90
N LEU A 53 -0.29 -2.34 9.24
CA LEU A 53 -1.15 -2.11 10.41
C LEU A 53 -0.33 -2.17 11.69
N ALA A 54 0.60 -3.11 11.78
CA ALA A 54 1.45 -3.27 12.97
C ALA A 54 2.40 -2.08 13.17
N ALA A 55 2.78 -1.41 12.08
CA ALA A 55 3.65 -0.23 12.15
C ALA A 55 2.94 0.99 12.74
N GLY A 56 1.61 0.96 12.84
CA GLY A 56 0.84 2.09 13.35
C GLY A 56 0.70 3.22 12.35
N GLY A 57 0.30 4.38 12.83
CA GLY A 57 0.17 5.58 12.02
C GLY A 57 -1.14 5.68 11.26
N CYS A 58 -1.10 6.37 10.11
CA CYS A 58 -2.28 6.74 9.33
C CYS A 58 -3.14 5.53 8.93
N VAL A 59 -2.53 4.50 8.39
CA VAL A 59 -3.23 3.30 7.95
C VAL A 59 -3.88 2.58 9.14
N ALA A 60 -3.12 2.36 10.22
CA ALA A 60 -3.63 1.67 11.39
C ALA A 60 -4.80 2.42 12.04
N ALA A 61 -4.77 3.75 11.98
CA ALA A 61 -5.81 4.58 12.61
C ALA A 61 -7.11 4.63 11.80
N ARG A 62 -7.05 4.45 10.49
CA ARG A 62 -8.18 4.78 9.61
C ARG A 62 -8.69 3.65 8.73
N ALA A 63 -7.85 2.66 8.43
CA ALA A 63 -8.20 1.62 7.45
C ALA A 63 -9.19 0.62 8.02
N VAL A 64 -10.25 0.35 7.26
CA VAL A 64 -11.31 -0.60 7.62
C VAL A 64 -11.43 -1.68 6.55
N TYR A 65 -11.19 -1.34 5.30
CA TYR A 65 -11.36 -2.24 4.17
C TYR A 65 -10.09 -2.36 3.35
N TRP A 66 -9.96 -3.50 2.66
CA TRP A 66 -8.89 -3.72 1.71
C TRP A 66 -9.41 -4.47 0.49
N ARG A 67 -8.70 -4.32 -0.62
CA ARG A 67 -8.89 -5.13 -1.81
C ARG A 67 -7.57 -5.21 -2.56
N SER A 68 -7.41 -6.25 -3.36
CA SER A 68 -6.16 -6.50 -4.06
C SER A 68 -6.37 -7.07 -5.44
N GLU A 69 -5.31 -7.01 -6.23
CA GLU A 69 -5.28 -7.57 -7.58
C GLU A 69 -3.91 -8.21 -7.78
N TYR A 70 -3.91 -9.43 -8.28
CA TYR A 70 -2.67 -10.12 -8.62
C TYR A 70 -1.90 -9.32 -9.67
N SER A 71 -0.58 -9.29 -9.53
CA SER A 71 0.29 -8.63 -10.50
C SER A 71 1.65 -9.32 -10.57
N ARG A 72 2.14 -9.49 -11.78
CA ARG A 72 3.51 -9.96 -12.01
C ARG A 72 4.51 -8.83 -11.89
N VAL A 73 4.06 -7.60 -11.96
CA VAL A 73 4.90 -6.40 -11.92
C VAL A 73 4.34 -5.41 -10.89
N PRO A 74 4.32 -5.79 -9.60
CA PRO A 74 3.62 -5.00 -8.59
C PRO A 74 4.09 -3.54 -8.51
N MET A 75 5.37 -3.29 -8.64
CA MET A 75 5.89 -1.92 -8.58
C MET A 75 5.36 -1.06 -9.71
N ALA A 76 5.32 -1.60 -10.92
CA ALA A 76 4.81 -0.87 -12.08
C ALA A 76 3.30 -0.63 -11.96
N ASP A 77 2.56 -1.63 -11.52
CA ASP A 77 1.11 -1.50 -11.34
C ASP A 77 0.77 -0.54 -10.20
N GLU A 78 1.54 -0.54 -9.11
CA GLU A 78 1.37 0.44 -8.05
C GLU A 78 1.56 1.86 -8.59
N ALA A 79 2.62 2.08 -9.35
CA ALA A 79 2.90 3.39 -9.93
C ALA A 79 1.76 3.85 -10.84
N ARG A 80 1.22 2.92 -11.63
CA ARG A 80 0.08 3.21 -12.52
C ARG A 80 -1.15 3.59 -11.71
N LEU A 81 -1.48 2.83 -10.67
CA LEU A 81 -2.63 3.13 -9.81
C LEU A 81 -2.49 4.48 -9.12
N LEU A 82 -1.30 4.79 -8.63
CA LEU A 82 -1.04 6.09 -8.01
C LEU A 82 -1.19 7.23 -9.00
N ALA A 83 -0.69 7.06 -10.22
CA ALA A 83 -0.83 8.06 -11.26
C ALA A 83 -2.30 8.30 -11.63
N GLU A 84 -3.07 7.23 -11.77
CA GLU A 84 -4.50 7.34 -12.06
C GLU A 84 -5.26 8.01 -10.93
N TYR A 85 -4.91 7.70 -9.69
CA TYR A 85 -5.52 8.35 -8.53
C TYR A 85 -5.27 9.86 -8.55
N LYS A 86 -4.02 10.25 -8.80
CA LYS A 86 -3.63 11.67 -8.88
C LYS A 86 -4.41 12.40 -9.97
N GLU A 87 -4.62 11.77 -11.11
CA GLU A 87 -5.40 12.37 -12.20
C GLU A 87 -6.84 12.66 -11.77
N ARG A 88 -7.43 11.79 -10.97
CA ARG A 88 -8.80 11.95 -10.49
C ARG A 88 -8.92 12.86 -9.27
N HIS A 89 -7.81 13.22 -8.64
CA HIS A 89 -7.80 13.96 -7.37
C HIS A 89 -6.88 15.18 -7.42
N ASP A 90 -6.84 15.86 -8.56
CA ASP A 90 -6.12 17.12 -8.74
C ASP A 90 -4.63 17.03 -8.34
N GLY A 91 -4.00 15.92 -8.65
CA GLY A 91 -2.59 15.72 -8.37
C GLY A 91 -2.27 15.22 -6.97
N ALA A 92 -3.28 15.00 -6.14
CA ALA A 92 -3.07 14.55 -4.76
C ALA A 92 -2.95 13.03 -4.68
N LEU A 93 -2.05 12.55 -3.82
CA LEU A 93 -1.96 11.15 -3.45
C LEU A 93 -3.04 10.78 -2.43
N PRO A 94 -3.37 9.49 -2.26
CA PRO A 94 -4.22 9.08 -1.15
C PRO A 94 -3.65 9.55 0.18
N LEU A 95 -4.52 9.83 1.13
CA LEU A 95 -4.15 10.46 2.41
C LEU A 95 -2.97 9.77 3.10
N CYS A 96 -2.99 8.46 3.21
CA CYS A 96 -1.96 7.73 3.93
C CYS A 96 -0.69 7.47 3.11
N ASN A 97 -0.75 7.62 1.79
CA ASN A 97 0.46 7.61 0.97
C ASN A 97 1.29 8.87 1.20
N ARG A 98 0.64 10.00 1.48
CA ARG A 98 1.33 11.26 1.78
C ARG A 98 2.07 11.17 3.12
N ALA A 99 1.44 10.50 4.10
CA ALA A 99 1.96 10.41 5.46
C ALA A 99 2.99 9.30 5.64
N THR A 100 3.05 8.34 4.71
CA THR A 100 3.90 7.16 4.84
C THR A 100 5.07 7.26 3.85
N PRO A 101 6.31 7.37 4.33
CA PRO A 101 7.47 7.41 3.43
C PRO A 101 7.53 6.12 2.60
N GLN A 102 7.87 6.27 1.33
CA GLN A 102 8.14 5.11 0.49
C GLN A 102 9.45 4.46 0.94
N PRO A 103 9.58 3.13 0.82
CA PRO A 103 10.82 2.46 1.24
C PRO A 103 12.08 3.06 0.61
N ARG A 104 12.02 3.44 -0.65
CA ARG A 104 13.12 4.09 -1.35
C ARG A 104 13.54 5.40 -0.69
N ASP A 105 12.55 6.20 -0.27
CA ASP A 105 12.81 7.48 0.38
C ASP A 105 13.37 7.28 1.79
N ALA A 106 12.87 6.29 2.50
CA ALA A 106 13.37 5.96 3.83
C ALA A 106 14.83 5.51 3.78
N GLU A 107 15.18 4.72 2.77
CA GLU A 107 16.54 4.26 2.57
C GLU A 107 17.47 5.41 2.23
N ARG A 108 17.04 6.31 1.36
CA ARG A 108 17.82 7.51 1.02
C ARG A 108 18.06 8.37 2.25
N ARG A 109 17.04 8.62 3.06
CA ARG A 109 17.18 9.41 4.29
C ARG A 109 18.13 8.77 5.28
N ARG A 110 18.11 7.44 5.36
CA ARG A 110 19.04 6.70 6.23
C ARG A 110 20.47 6.92 5.79
N ARG A 111 20.74 6.86 4.49
CA ARG A 111 22.09 7.11 3.95
C ARG A 111 22.55 8.52 4.26
N GLU A 112 21.69 9.51 4.08
CA GLU A 112 22.01 10.89 4.38
C GLU A 112 22.30 11.11 5.86
N ARG A 113 21.48 10.51 6.74
CA ARG A 113 21.62 10.66 8.18
C ARG A 113 22.95 10.12 8.68
N PHE A 114 23.40 9.01 8.16
CA PHE A 114 24.61 8.34 8.64
C PHE A 114 25.85 8.66 7.82
N GLY A 115 25.72 9.51 6.83
CA GLY A 115 26.85 9.89 6.00
C GLY A 115 27.40 8.75 5.14
N PHE A 116 26.64 7.70 4.95
CA PHE A 116 27.05 6.62 4.10
C PHE A 116 26.83 7.00 2.65
N SER A 117 27.86 7.39 1.99
CA SER A 117 27.85 7.26 0.56
C SER A 117 28.19 5.82 0.31
N VAL A 118 27.21 5.02 0.14
CA VAL A 118 27.43 3.66 -0.29
C VAL A 118 27.54 3.70 -1.78
N ASP A 119 28.70 3.70 -2.19
CA ASP A 119 28.99 3.66 -3.60
C ASP A 119 28.91 2.23 -4.09
#